data_7fb50e2029722093230582b516ee40f7
#
_entry.id   7fb50e2029722093230582b516ee40f7
#
_cell.length_a   1.000
_cell.length_b   1.000
_cell.length_c   1.000
_cell.angle_alpha   90.00
_cell.angle_beta   90.00
_cell.angle_gamma   90.00
#
_symmetry.space_group_name_H-M   'P 1'
#
loop_
_entity.id
_entity.type
_entity.pdbx_description
1 polymer ?
#
loop_
_entity_poly.entity_id
_entity_poly.type
_entity_poly.pdbx_seq_one_letter_code
_entity_poly.pdbx_strand_id
1 'polypeptide(L)'
;LSAFAAELGEPNITEQTTMKELRENPSIKGSGFYTYCNEWIEGSTKYDNTPIKGYVSWAASEDAAEGMNLVIENYNKGVQVTWQVYTPEEIEADPALGMVQLFYFPAKTENAKYVVVVPGNGGNTTAELNEGASIANQLHDLGYAVFVLRYRSFLNASDNAPLYDIANAVKYLTKNAEQFGVQRENYALMGFSSGGHIVGLIGSDNERFGYKAFGIPQPAALLLGYPINDFYEVKPLYHIAIDPLMISWRYYWT
;
A
#
# COMPACT_ATOMS: atom_id res chain seq x y z
N LEU A 1 -15.88 -24.40 -26.15
CA LEU A 1 -16.19 -23.42 -25.10
C LEU A 1 -15.31 -22.21 -25.38
N SER A 2 -15.88 -21.14 -26.00
CA SER A 2 -15.19 -19.87 -26.17
C SER A 2 -14.98 -19.26 -24.80
N ALA A 3 -13.72 -19.18 -24.35
CA ALA A 3 -13.36 -18.30 -23.26
C ALA A 3 -13.74 -16.87 -23.71
N PHE A 4 -14.70 -16.26 -23.04
CA PHE A 4 -14.95 -14.83 -23.19
C PHE A 4 -13.62 -14.14 -22.82
N ALA A 5 -12.99 -13.47 -23.76
CA ALA A 5 -11.88 -12.59 -23.45
C ALA A 5 -12.40 -11.57 -22.42
N ALA A 6 -11.72 -11.47 -21.29
CA ALA A 6 -12.09 -10.48 -20.29
C ALA A 6 -12.06 -9.10 -20.93
N GLU A 7 -13.12 -8.33 -20.73
CA GLU A 7 -13.15 -6.95 -21.19
C GLU A 7 -12.03 -6.17 -20.50
N LEU A 8 -11.20 -5.47 -21.27
CA LEU A 8 -10.11 -4.65 -20.76
C LEU A 8 -10.54 -3.19 -20.67
N GLY A 9 -10.15 -2.51 -19.62
CA GLY A 9 -10.38 -1.09 -19.42
C GLY A 9 -9.33 -0.26 -20.16
N GLU A 10 -9.70 0.95 -20.55
CA GLU A 10 -8.80 1.92 -21.16
C GLU A 10 -8.01 2.70 -20.09
N PRO A 11 -6.70 2.99 -20.31
CA PRO A 11 -5.89 3.80 -19.40
C PRO A 11 -6.14 5.30 -19.65
N ASN A 12 -7.35 5.74 -19.42
CA ASN A 12 -7.82 7.11 -19.64
C ASN A 12 -8.28 7.81 -18.36
N ILE A 13 -7.76 7.35 -17.23
CA ILE A 13 -8.05 7.94 -15.92
C ILE A 13 -7.42 9.32 -15.85
N THR A 14 -8.19 10.28 -15.37
CA THR A 14 -7.77 11.65 -15.12
C THR A 14 -8.15 12.04 -13.69
N GLU A 15 -7.66 13.14 -13.19
CA GLU A 15 -8.08 13.67 -11.89
C GLU A 15 -9.56 14.03 -11.80
N GLN A 16 -10.25 14.15 -12.95
CA GLN A 16 -11.69 14.39 -13.03
C GLN A 16 -12.52 13.09 -13.02
N THR A 17 -11.88 11.93 -13.25
CA THR A 17 -12.53 10.62 -13.17
C THR A 17 -13.10 10.41 -11.76
N THR A 18 -14.37 10.03 -11.65
CA THR A 18 -15.01 9.78 -10.37
C THR A 18 -14.52 8.46 -9.75
N MET A 19 -14.60 8.35 -8.45
CA MET A 19 -14.22 7.12 -7.74
C MET A 19 -15.04 5.91 -8.20
N LYS A 20 -16.30 6.11 -8.62
CA LYS A 20 -17.13 5.06 -9.19
C LYS A 20 -16.58 4.60 -10.56
N GLU A 21 -16.33 5.53 -11.48
CA GLU A 21 -15.77 5.22 -12.79
C GLU A 21 -14.41 4.50 -12.67
N LEU A 22 -13.55 4.95 -11.75
CA LEU A 22 -12.29 4.28 -11.46
C LEU A 22 -12.49 2.82 -11.04
N ARG A 23 -13.36 2.57 -10.06
CA ARG A 23 -13.64 1.21 -9.57
C ARG A 23 -14.34 0.31 -10.58
N GLU A 24 -15.15 0.90 -11.46
CA GLU A 24 -15.88 0.18 -12.49
C GLU A 24 -15.03 -0.10 -13.73
N ASN A 25 -13.85 0.52 -13.87
CA ASN A 25 -12.93 0.19 -14.96
C ASN A 25 -12.59 -1.32 -14.91
N PRO A 26 -12.82 -2.06 -16.01
CA PRO A 26 -12.65 -3.53 -16.01
C PRO A 26 -11.27 -3.99 -15.62
N SER A 27 -10.21 -3.26 -16.01
CA SER A 27 -8.83 -3.61 -15.69
C SER A 27 -8.49 -3.32 -14.23
N ILE A 28 -9.02 -2.26 -13.63
CA ILE A 28 -8.88 -2.03 -12.17
C ILE A 28 -9.55 -3.14 -11.40
N LYS A 29 -10.79 -3.48 -11.75
CA LYS A 29 -11.51 -4.61 -11.15
C LYS A 29 -10.74 -5.93 -11.28
N GLY A 30 -10.26 -6.22 -12.48
CA GLY A 30 -9.53 -7.46 -12.78
C GLY A 30 -8.16 -7.52 -12.13
N SER A 31 -7.51 -6.37 -11.91
CA SER A 31 -6.19 -6.26 -11.29
C SER A 31 -6.19 -6.58 -9.80
N GLY A 32 -7.34 -6.44 -9.13
CA GLY A 32 -7.43 -6.54 -7.68
C GLY A 32 -6.86 -5.34 -6.92
N PHE A 33 -6.53 -4.25 -7.62
CA PHE A 33 -6.04 -3.03 -6.95
C PHE A 33 -7.15 -2.44 -6.08
N TYR A 34 -6.81 -2.16 -4.84
CA TYR A 34 -7.75 -1.58 -3.89
C TYR A 34 -7.71 -0.06 -3.95
N THR A 35 -8.86 0.58 -4.16
CA THR A 35 -8.97 2.03 -4.36
C THR A 35 -9.59 2.78 -3.19
N TYR A 36 -10.09 2.07 -2.19
CA TYR A 36 -10.70 2.70 -1.03
C TYR A 36 -9.65 3.09 0.00
N CYS A 37 -9.68 4.33 0.43
CA CYS A 37 -9.03 4.75 1.66
C CYS A 37 -10.03 5.51 2.52
N ASN A 38 -9.76 5.68 3.79
CA ASN A 38 -10.64 6.40 4.73
C ASN A 38 -12.09 5.87 4.79
N GLU A 39 -12.34 4.66 4.24
CA GLU A 39 -13.63 4.01 4.30
C GLU A 39 -13.66 2.99 5.42
N TRP A 40 -14.63 3.12 6.29
CA TRP A 40 -14.85 2.20 7.41
C TRP A 40 -15.50 0.90 6.96
N ILE A 41 -16.09 0.89 5.77
CA ILE A 41 -16.87 -0.22 5.24
C ILE A 41 -16.45 -0.45 3.79
N GLU A 42 -15.93 -1.63 3.50
CA GLU A 42 -15.67 -2.07 2.13
C GLU A 42 -16.98 -2.04 1.32
N GLY A 43 -16.89 -1.53 0.09
CA GLY A 43 -18.06 -1.37 -0.78
C GLY A 43 -18.90 -0.12 -0.52
N SER A 44 -18.43 0.80 0.34
CA SER A 44 -19.10 2.08 0.52
C SER A 44 -19.21 2.86 -0.80
N THR A 45 -20.36 3.46 -1.02
CA THR A 45 -20.65 4.33 -2.19
C THR A 45 -20.55 5.82 -1.87
N LYS A 46 -20.11 6.16 -0.67
CA LYS A 46 -20.07 7.54 -0.16
C LYS A 46 -19.34 8.51 -1.09
N TYR A 47 -18.27 8.07 -1.73
CA TYR A 47 -17.45 8.91 -2.61
C TYR A 47 -17.65 8.63 -4.10
N ASP A 48 -18.66 7.86 -4.49
CA ASP A 48 -18.88 7.43 -5.87
C ASP A 48 -18.84 8.57 -6.87
N ASN A 49 -19.47 9.68 -6.54
CA ASN A 49 -19.55 10.86 -7.41
C ASN A 49 -18.41 11.87 -7.16
N THR A 50 -17.45 11.55 -6.32
CA THR A 50 -16.31 12.42 -6.03
C THR A 50 -15.23 12.16 -7.06
N PRO A 51 -14.72 13.18 -7.79
CA PRO A 51 -13.58 13.01 -8.67
C PRO A 51 -12.30 12.74 -7.88
N ILE A 52 -11.32 12.08 -8.50
CA ILE A 52 -10.03 11.75 -7.89
C ILE A 52 -9.42 12.97 -7.21
N LYS A 53 -9.42 14.15 -7.85
CA LYS A 53 -8.87 15.39 -7.25
C LYS A 53 -9.56 15.82 -5.95
N GLY A 54 -10.82 15.48 -5.78
CA GLY A 54 -11.55 15.76 -4.55
C GLY A 54 -11.31 14.70 -3.48
N TYR A 55 -11.13 13.46 -3.90
CA TYR A 55 -10.85 12.33 -3.02
C TYR A 55 -9.39 12.34 -2.54
N VAL A 56 -8.45 12.62 -3.44
CA VAL A 56 -7.00 12.70 -3.18
C VAL A 56 -6.61 14.15 -2.85
N SER A 57 -7.26 14.76 -1.85
CA SER A 57 -7.15 16.20 -1.59
C SER A 57 -5.81 16.62 -0.95
N TRP A 58 -5.05 15.70 -0.38
CA TRP A 58 -3.76 15.98 0.29
C TRP A 58 -2.55 15.39 -0.45
N ALA A 59 -2.73 14.80 -1.61
CA ALA A 59 -1.68 14.27 -2.46
C ALA A 59 -1.82 14.80 -3.89
N ALA A 60 -0.85 14.51 -4.75
CA ALA A 60 -0.90 14.90 -6.15
C ALA A 60 -1.94 14.06 -6.90
N SER A 61 -3.11 14.63 -7.16
CA SER A 61 -4.23 13.92 -7.80
C SER A 61 -3.95 13.52 -9.24
N GLU A 62 -3.15 14.30 -9.97
CA GLU A 62 -2.68 13.97 -11.31
C GLU A 62 -1.80 12.72 -11.28
N ASP A 63 -0.81 12.66 -10.37
CA ASP A 63 0.02 11.47 -10.19
C ASP A 63 -0.78 10.25 -9.73
N ALA A 64 -1.83 10.44 -8.93
CA ALA A 64 -2.72 9.34 -8.55
C ALA A 64 -3.46 8.77 -9.76
N ALA A 65 -3.96 9.63 -10.65
CA ALA A 65 -4.61 9.23 -11.89
C ALA A 65 -3.64 8.49 -12.82
N GLU A 66 -2.43 9.03 -13.01
CA GLU A 66 -1.39 8.40 -13.82
C GLU A 66 -0.93 7.06 -13.22
N GLY A 67 -0.79 6.97 -11.91
CA GLY A 67 -0.50 5.70 -11.23
C GLY A 67 -1.58 4.65 -11.50
N MET A 68 -2.85 5.03 -11.57
CA MET A 68 -3.94 4.13 -11.95
C MET A 68 -3.89 3.74 -13.43
N ASN A 69 -3.48 4.64 -14.32
CA ASN A 69 -3.23 4.31 -15.72
C ASN A 69 -2.10 3.28 -15.86
N LEU A 70 -1.02 3.40 -15.08
CA LEU A 70 0.03 2.38 -15.02
C LEU A 70 -0.49 1.01 -14.57
N VAL A 71 -1.40 0.96 -13.58
CA VAL A 71 -2.04 -0.30 -13.16
C VAL A 71 -2.81 -0.92 -14.32
N ILE A 72 -3.64 -0.12 -15.02
CA ILE A 72 -4.44 -0.57 -16.16
C ILE A 72 -3.54 -1.09 -17.29
N GLU A 73 -2.52 -0.33 -17.66
CA GLU A 73 -1.60 -0.70 -18.73
C GLU A 73 -0.86 -2.00 -18.44
N ASN A 74 -0.34 -2.16 -17.21
CA ASN A 74 0.37 -3.36 -16.82
C ASN A 74 -0.55 -4.58 -16.79
N TYR A 75 -1.75 -4.42 -16.23
CA TYR A 75 -2.75 -5.49 -16.25
C TYR A 75 -3.14 -5.89 -17.67
N ASN A 76 -3.36 -4.92 -18.57
CA ASN A 76 -3.69 -5.16 -19.98
C ASN A 76 -2.56 -5.87 -20.74
N LYS A 77 -1.32 -5.69 -20.34
CA LYS A 77 -0.14 -6.42 -20.85
C LYS A 77 0.02 -7.81 -20.22
N GLY A 78 -0.87 -8.22 -19.34
CA GLY A 78 -0.82 -9.53 -18.65
C GLY A 78 0.11 -9.57 -17.44
N VAL A 79 0.57 -8.42 -16.95
CA VAL A 79 1.35 -8.36 -15.72
C VAL A 79 0.43 -8.58 -14.52
N GLN A 80 0.79 -9.49 -13.65
CA GLN A 80 0.13 -9.63 -12.35
C GLN A 80 0.53 -8.45 -11.46
N VAL A 81 -0.41 -7.54 -11.22
CA VAL A 81 -0.16 -6.30 -10.45
C VAL A 81 -0.47 -6.43 -8.96
N THR A 82 -1.26 -7.43 -8.56
CA THR A 82 -1.59 -7.69 -7.14
C THR A 82 -1.02 -9.02 -6.69
N TRP A 83 -0.27 -9.01 -5.60
CA TRP A 83 0.42 -10.18 -5.05
C TRP A 83 0.07 -10.39 -3.59
N GLN A 84 -0.28 -11.62 -3.24
CA GLN A 84 -0.54 -12.02 -1.87
C GLN A 84 0.78 -12.26 -1.14
N VAL A 85 0.92 -11.71 0.07
CA VAL A 85 2.13 -11.86 0.89
C VAL A 85 2.15 -13.19 1.62
N TYR A 86 1.00 -13.61 2.12
CA TYR A 86 0.83 -14.85 2.88
C TYR A 86 0.30 -15.98 2.01
N THR A 87 0.59 -17.23 2.40
CA THR A 87 0.13 -18.41 1.68
C THR A 87 -1.37 -18.66 1.91
N PRO A 88 -2.03 -19.43 1.02
CA PRO A 88 -3.44 -19.80 1.22
C PRO A 88 -3.70 -20.50 2.56
N GLU A 89 -2.76 -21.31 3.03
CA GLU A 89 -2.88 -22.04 4.30
C GLU A 89 -2.81 -21.10 5.51
N GLU A 90 -1.94 -20.07 5.46
CA GLU A 90 -1.86 -19.03 6.48
C GLU A 90 -3.14 -18.21 6.52
N ILE A 91 -3.69 -17.86 5.35
CA ILE A 91 -4.94 -17.10 5.23
C ILE A 91 -6.15 -17.93 5.71
N GLU A 92 -6.16 -19.24 5.45
CA GLU A 92 -7.20 -20.12 5.99
C GLU A 92 -7.17 -20.16 7.52
N ALA A 93 -5.97 -20.14 8.12
CA ALA A 93 -5.78 -20.13 9.57
C ALA A 93 -6.12 -18.76 10.20
N ASP A 94 -5.80 -17.67 9.51
CA ASP A 94 -6.11 -16.29 9.92
C ASP A 94 -6.59 -15.48 8.71
N PRO A 95 -7.91 -15.35 8.49
CA PRO A 95 -8.46 -14.62 7.35
C PRO A 95 -8.03 -13.15 7.23
N ALA A 96 -7.61 -12.52 8.34
CA ALA A 96 -7.11 -11.15 8.30
C ALA A 96 -5.82 -11.00 7.48
N LEU A 97 -5.04 -12.07 7.31
CA LEU A 97 -3.85 -12.09 6.46
C LEU A 97 -4.19 -11.93 4.96
N GLY A 98 -5.40 -12.25 4.57
CA GLY A 98 -5.86 -12.10 3.18
C GLY A 98 -5.89 -10.64 2.69
N MET A 99 -5.94 -9.67 3.60
CA MET A 99 -5.86 -8.26 3.24
C MET A 99 -4.44 -7.77 2.96
N VAL A 100 -3.41 -8.55 3.31
CA VAL A 100 -2.01 -8.13 3.16
C VAL A 100 -1.53 -8.41 1.75
N GLN A 101 -1.46 -7.36 0.94
CA GLN A 101 -1.19 -7.46 -0.48
C GLN A 101 -0.14 -6.44 -0.92
N LEU A 102 0.62 -6.80 -1.93
CA LEU A 102 1.53 -5.91 -2.65
C LEU A 102 0.92 -5.52 -3.99
N PHE A 103 0.87 -4.23 -4.27
CA PHE A 103 0.50 -3.69 -5.58
C PHE A 103 1.78 -3.31 -6.30
N TYR A 104 2.06 -3.99 -7.41
CA TYR A 104 3.32 -3.95 -8.12
C TYR A 104 3.27 -3.01 -9.32
N PHE A 105 4.23 -2.09 -9.36
CA PHE A 105 4.53 -1.20 -10.47
C PHE A 105 5.91 -1.58 -11.00
N PRO A 106 6.00 -2.31 -12.13
CA PRO A 106 7.26 -2.78 -12.70
C PRO A 106 8.18 -1.62 -13.06
N ALA A 107 9.48 -1.77 -12.83
CA ALA A 107 10.44 -0.81 -13.35
C ALA A 107 10.54 -0.88 -14.89
N LYS A 108 11.05 0.19 -15.48
CA LYS A 108 11.30 0.27 -16.94
C LYS A 108 12.51 -0.58 -17.39
N THR A 109 13.32 -1.03 -16.45
CA THR A 109 14.56 -1.78 -16.71
C THR A 109 14.71 -2.96 -15.76
N GLU A 110 15.39 -4.00 -16.22
CA GLU A 110 15.75 -5.16 -15.40
C GLU A 110 16.76 -4.81 -14.30
N ASN A 111 16.80 -5.63 -13.26
CA ASN A 111 17.68 -5.48 -12.10
C ASN A 111 17.58 -4.10 -11.43
N ALA A 112 16.35 -3.56 -11.41
CA ALA A 112 16.07 -2.26 -10.84
C ALA A 112 16.17 -2.26 -9.31
N LYS A 113 16.49 -1.11 -8.73
CA LYS A 113 16.22 -0.87 -7.31
C LYS A 113 14.73 -0.77 -7.08
N TYR A 114 14.27 -1.09 -5.88
CA TYR A 114 12.85 -1.01 -5.57
C TYR A 114 12.55 -0.31 -4.26
N VAL A 115 11.34 0.18 -4.19
CA VAL A 115 10.79 0.86 -3.00
C VAL A 115 9.53 0.12 -2.55
N VAL A 116 9.47 -0.21 -1.28
CA VAL A 116 8.22 -0.65 -0.64
C VAL A 116 7.59 0.59 -0.02
N VAL A 117 6.45 0.99 -0.57
CA VAL A 117 5.66 2.12 -0.08
C VAL A 117 4.63 1.60 0.91
N VAL A 118 4.62 2.18 2.09
CA VAL A 118 3.73 1.84 3.22
C VAL A 118 2.83 3.05 3.48
N PRO A 119 1.64 3.11 2.88
CA PRO A 119 0.72 4.22 3.07
C PRO A 119 0.26 4.33 4.52
N GLY A 120 -0.21 5.49 4.92
CA GLY A 120 -0.95 5.66 6.14
C GLY A 120 -2.29 4.91 6.10
N ASN A 121 -2.93 4.79 7.24
CA ASN A 121 -4.26 4.21 7.29
C ASN A 121 -5.33 5.28 7.57
N GLY A 122 -6.50 5.05 7.03
CA GLY A 122 -7.65 5.92 7.21
C GLY A 122 -8.88 5.13 7.66
N GLY A 123 -8.73 4.28 8.67
CA GLY A 123 -9.79 3.38 9.12
C GLY A 123 -9.43 1.91 8.88
N ASN A 124 -10.31 1.13 8.28
CA ASN A 124 -10.10 -0.31 8.08
C ASN A 124 -9.10 -0.66 6.97
N THR A 125 -8.58 0.30 6.27
CA THR A 125 -7.69 0.11 5.13
C THR A 125 -6.60 1.16 5.07
N THR A 126 -5.65 0.98 4.20
CA THR A 126 -4.54 1.87 3.92
C THR A 126 -4.85 2.79 2.74
N ALA A 127 -4.11 3.89 2.61
CA ALA A 127 -4.37 4.94 1.62
C ALA A 127 -3.68 4.63 0.27
N GLU A 128 -3.98 3.49 -0.35
CA GLU A 128 -3.30 2.97 -1.52
C GLU A 128 -3.37 3.91 -2.73
N LEU A 129 -4.47 4.64 -2.89
CA LEU A 129 -4.59 5.61 -3.99
C LEU A 129 -3.82 6.90 -3.69
N ASN A 130 -4.00 7.44 -2.48
CA ASN A 130 -3.47 8.75 -2.10
C ASN A 130 -1.95 8.75 -1.87
N GLU A 131 -1.47 7.78 -1.09
CA GLU A 131 -0.08 7.67 -0.64
C GLU A 131 0.62 6.46 -1.26
N GLY A 132 -0.09 5.73 -2.10
CA GLY A 132 0.42 4.58 -2.84
C GLY A 132 0.58 4.87 -4.32
N ALA A 133 -0.49 4.87 -5.10
CA ALA A 133 -0.45 5.04 -6.55
C ALA A 133 0.15 6.37 -6.99
N SER A 134 -0.15 7.48 -6.29
CA SER A 134 0.44 8.80 -6.58
C SER A 134 1.96 8.80 -6.42
N ILE A 135 2.47 8.16 -5.37
CA ILE A 135 3.90 8.03 -5.11
C ILE A 135 4.54 7.02 -6.06
N ALA A 136 3.84 5.93 -6.35
CA ALA A 136 4.33 4.91 -7.28
C ALA A 136 4.58 5.48 -8.68
N ASN A 137 3.72 6.38 -9.17
CA ASN A 137 3.92 7.07 -10.44
C ASN A 137 5.24 7.84 -10.46
N GLN A 138 5.48 8.69 -9.46
CA GLN A 138 6.69 9.49 -9.37
C GLN A 138 7.97 8.63 -9.27
N LEU A 139 7.96 7.59 -8.43
CA LEU A 139 9.09 6.69 -8.27
C LEU A 139 9.34 5.84 -9.52
N HIS A 140 8.28 5.40 -10.20
CA HIS A 140 8.38 4.69 -11.47
C HIS A 140 9.03 5.55 -12.55
N ASP A 141 8.72 6.85 -12.61
CA ASP A 141 9.38 7.77 -13.54
C ASP A 141 10.86 7.98 -13.26
N LEU A 142 11.25 7.85 -11.98
CA LEU A 142 12.65 7.84 -11.58
C LEU A 142 13.36 6.50 -11.85
N GLY A 143 12.66 5.49 -12.36
CA GLY A 143 13.22 4.19 -12.76
C GLY A 143 13.20 3.11 -11.67
N TYR A 144 12.51 3.33 -10.55
CA TYR A 144 12.35 2.32 -9.51
C TYR A 144 11.21 1.36 -9.85
N ALA A 145 11.34 0.10 -9.43
CA ALA A 145 10.18 -0.75 -9.22
C ALA A 145 9.51 -0.34 -7.90
N VAL A 146 8.18 -0.34 -7.87
CA VAL A 146 7.46 0.08 -6.66
C VAL A 146 6.48 -1.00 -6.22
N PHE A 147 6.45 -1.25 -4.92
CA PHE A 147 5.51 -2.15 -4.28
C PHE A 147 4.75 -1.36 -3.22
N VAL A 148 3.49 -1.07 -3.47
CA VAL A 148 2.61 -0.45 -2.47
C VAL A 148 2.06 -1.56 -1.60
N LEU A 149 2.30 -1.48 -0.28
CA LEU A 149 1.86 -2.49 0.66
C LEU A 149 0.53 -2.10 1.30
N ARG A 150 -0.49 -2.93 1.11
CA ARG A 150 -1.66 -2.99 1.95
C ARG A 150 -1.37 -3.92 3.12
N TYR A 151 -1.55 -3.45 4.34
CA TYR A 151 -1.22 -4.18 5.56
C TYR A 151 -2.40 -4.19 6.54
N ARG A 152 -2.36 -5.06 7.54
CA ARG A 152 -3.39 -5.12 8.57
C ARG A 152 -3.42 -3.81 9.35
N SER A 153 -4.60 -3.19 9.36
CA SER A 153 -4.83 -1.88 9.96
C SER A 153 -6.04 -1.92 10.89
N PHE A 154 -6.23 -0.88 11.70
CA PHE A 154 -7.33 -0.71 12.61
C PHE A 154 -7.53 -1.93 13.54
N LEU A 155 -8.68 -2.60 13.50
CA LEU A 155 -9.00 -3.74 14.39
C LEU A 155 -8.11 -4.97 14.17
N ASN A 156 -7.48 -5.09 13.00
CA ASN A 156 -6.62 -6.22 12.63
C ASN A 156 -5.14 -5.95 12.92
N ALA A 157 -4.81 -4.84 13.54
CA ALA A 157 -3.44 -4.40 13.69
C ALA A 157 -2.86 -4.64 15.09
N SER A 158 -3.53 -5.41 15.96
CA SER A 158 -3.02 -5.82 17.28
C SER A 158 -1.70 -6.59 17.19
N ASP A 159 -1.00 -6.69 18.32
CA ASP A 159 0.20 -7.53 18.47
C ASP A 159 1.32 -7.24 17.45
N ASN A 160 1.50 -5.96 17.10
CA ASN A 160 2.48 -5.51 16.12
C ASN A 160 2.26 -6.08 14.70
N ALA A 161 1.04 -6.51 14.37
CA ALA A 161 0.71 -7.11 13.08
C ALA A 161 1.25 -6.32 11.86
N PRO A 162 1.18 -4.98 11.80
CA PRO A 162 1.74 -4.21 10.70
C PRO A 162 3.26 -4.39 10.52
N LEU A 163 4.02 -4.55 11.60
CA LEU A 163 5.47 -4.81 11.52
C LEU A 163 5.76 -6.18 10.91
N TYR A 164 4.98 -7.20 11.30
CA TYR A 164 5.08 -8.54 10.69
C TYR A 164 4.70 -8.51 9.22
N ASP A 165 3.69 -7.73 8.84
CA ASP A 165 3.25 -7.62 7.44
C ASP A 165 4.32 -6.98 6.56
N ILE A 166 4.97 -5.90 7.03
CA ILE A 166 6.11 -5.28 6.32
C ILE A 166 7.27 -6.28 6.23
N ALA A 167 7.60 -6.94 7.35
CA ALA A 167 8.70 -7.91 7.37
C ALA A 167 8.47 -9.05 6.39
N ASN A 168 7.26 -9.61 6.36
CA ASN A 168 6.91 -10.70 5.45
C ASN A 168 6.86 -10.23 4.00
N ALA A 169 6.39 -9.01 3.72
CA ALA A 169 6.46 -8.42 2.40
C ALA A 169 7.91 -8.28 1.91
N VAL A 170 8.82 -7.76 2.75
CA VAL A 170 10.25 -7.65 2.42
C VAL A 170 10.88 -9.04 2.18
N LYS A 171 10.60 -10.02 3.06
CA LYS A 171 11.07 -11.42 2.87
C LYS A 171 10.56 -12.01 1.57
N TYR A 172 9.27 -11.80 1.26
CA TYR A 172 8.66 -12.26 0.02
C TYR A 172 9.37 -11.66 -1.20
N LEU A 173 9.57 -10.35 -1.22
CA LEU A 173 10.23 -9.65 -2.32
C LEU A 173 11.70 -10.07 -2.47
N THR A 174 12.45 -10.16 -1.37
CA THR A 174 13.84 -10.61 -1.37
C THR A 174 13.97 -12.04 -1.93
N LYS A 175 13.06 -12.93 -1.53
CA LYS A 175 13.03 -14.33 -2.02
C LYS A 175 12.72 -14.41 -3.52
N ASN A 176 11.82 -13.56 -4.01
CA ASN A 176 11.31 -13.58 -5.37
C ASN A 176 11.86 -12.44 -6.26
N ALA A 177 13.01 -11.85 -5.89
CA ALA A 177 13.56 -10.66 -6.56
C ALA A 177 13.76 -10.85 -8.08
N GLU A 178 14.19 -12.03 -8.50
CA GLU A 178 14.37 -12.38 -9.92
C GLU A 178 13.03 -12.32 -10.68
N GLN A 179 11.97 -12.85 -10.10
CA GLN A 179 10.61 -12.82 -10.68
C GLN A 179 10.11 -11.40 -10.93
N PHE A 180 10.50 -10.46 -10.08
CA PHE A 180 10.11 -9.05 -10.18
C PHE A 180 11.12 -8.21 -10.96
N GLY A 181 12.21 -8.79 -11.47
CA GLY A 181 13.26 -8.04 -12.16
C GLY A 181 13.96 -7.01 -11.29
N VAL A 182 14.06 -7.23 -9.98
CA VAL A 182 14.61 -6.28 -9.01
C VAL A 182 15.86 -6.81 -8.31
N GLN A 183 16.65 -5.90 -7.75
CA GLN A 183 17.79 -6.26 -6.92
C GLN A 183 17.33 -6.92 -5.63
N ARG A 184 17.98 -8.00 -5.23
CA ARG A 184 17.67 -8.71 -3.98
C ARG A 184 17.94 -7.85 -2.75
N GLU A 185 18.94 -6.99 -2.83
CA GLU A 185 19.37 -6.05 -1.81
C GLU A 185 19.18 -4.61 -2.30
N ASN A 186 19.48 -3.62 -1.48
CA ASN A 186 19.37 -2.20 -1.82
C ASN A 186 17.93 -1.71 -2.06
N TYR A 187 16.99 -2.23 -1.28
CA TYR A 187 15.63 -1.72 -1.27
C TYR A 187 15.48 -0.50 -0.33
N ALA A 188 14.49 0.32 -0.61
CA ALA A 188 14.08 1.38 0.30
C ALA A 188 12.70 1.08 0.90
N LEU A 189 12.49 1.56 2.13
CA LEU A 189 11.16 1.65 2.74
C LEU A 189 10.72 3.12 2.73
N MET A 190 9.52 3.37 2.27
CA MET A 190 8.91 4.70 2.28
C MET A 190 7.55 4.62 2.96
N GLY A 191 7.32 5.44 3.96
CA GLY A 191 6.07 5.40 4.71
C GLY A 191 5.50 6.78 5.02
N PHE A 192 4.20 6.87 5.10
CA PHE A 192 3.44 8.10 5.32
C PHE A 192 2.58 8.00 6.56
N SER A 193 2.45 9.09 7.34
CA SER A 193 1.59 9.16 8.52
C SER A 193 1.86 7.97 9.46
N SER A 194 0.86 7.12 9.73
CA SER A 194 1.01 5.86 10.47
C SER A 194 1.97 4.88 9.81
N GLY A 195 1.94 4.77 8.48
CA GLY A 195 2.89 3.97 7.72
C GLY A 195 4.32 4.48 7.90
N GLY A 196 4.52 5.80 7.98
CA GLY A 196 5.80 6.42 8.29
C GLY A 196 6.32 6.05 9.67
N HIS A 197 5.44 6.00 10.67
CA HIS A 197 5.79 5.52 12.01
C HIS A 197 6.28 4.07 12.00
N ILE A 198 5.52 3.18 11.36
CA ILE A 198 5.84 1.76 11.29
C ILE A 198 7.16 1.53 10.53
N VAL A 199 7.37 2.24 9.41
CA VAL A 199 8.62 2.21 8.62
C VAL A 199 9.79 2.71 9.45
N GLY A 200 9.62 3.79 10.22
CA GLY A 200 10.65 4.30 11.11
C GLY A 200 11.07 3.29 12.18
N LEU A 201 10.13 2.53 12.71
CA LEU A 201 10.42 1.47 13.69
C LEU A 201 11.16 0.29 13.03
N ILE A 202 10.56 -0.33 12.02
CA ILE A 202 11.11 -1.56 11.44
C ILE A 202 12.42 -1.32 10.70
N GLY A 203 12.60 -0.14 10.11
CA GLY A 203 13.82 0.24 9.43
C GLY A 203 14.98 0.63 10.35
N SER A 204 14.72 0.84 11.63
CA SER A 204 15.72 1.22 12.62
C SER A 204 16.54 0.02 13.13
N ASP A 205 17.60 0.30 13.90
CA ASP A 205 18.41 -0.71 14.61
C ASP A 205 17.84 -1.00 16.02
N ASN A 206 16.53 -0.85 16.19
CA ASN A 206 15.87 -1.14 17.45
C ASN A 206 15.86 -2.66 17.73
N GLU A 207 16.27 -3.09 18.93
CA GLU A 207 16.38 -4.49 19.29
C GLU A 207 15.04 -5.24 19.32
N ARG A 208 13.93 -4.53 19.57
CA ARG A 208 12.59 -5.11 19.67
C ARG A 208 11.78 -5.00 18.38
N PHE A 209 11.91 -3.88 17.66
CA PHE A 209 11.03 -3.52 16.55
C PHE A 209 11.77 -3.24 15.23
N GLY A 210 13.10 -3.27 15.24
CA GLY A 210 13.92 -2.95 14.08
C GLY A 210 14.11 -4.13 13.13
N TYR A 211 14.73 -3.87 12.00
CA TYR A 211 14.94 -4.84 10.93
C TYR A 211 15.62 -6.15 11.38
N LYS A 212 16.54 -6.08 12.35
CA LYS A 212 17.21 -7.28 12.92
C LYS A 212 16.24 -8.18 13.67
N ALA A 213 15.34 -7.58 14.48
CA ALA A 213 14.35 -8.32 15.26
C ALA A 213 13.40 -9.14 14.37
N PHE A 214 13.11 -8.64 13.18
CA PHE A 214 12.24 -9.31 12.21
C PHE A 214 13.00 -10.15 11.18
N GLY A 215 14.33 -10.17 11.23
CA GLY A 215 15.16 -10.97 10.33
C GLY A 215 15.03 -10.56 8.86
N ILE A 216 14.95 -9.27 8.61
CA ILE A 216 14.97 -8.69 7.26
C ILE A 216 16.30 -7.97 7.02
N PRO A 217 16.76 -7.85 5.76
CA PRO A 217 17.93 -7.05 5.43
C PRO A 217 17.73 -5.59 5.86
N GLN A 218 18.82 -4.91 6.21
CA GLN A 218 18.77 -3.49 6.46
C GLN A 218 18.33 -2.76 5.18
N PRO A 219 17.27 -1.90 5.23
CA PRO A 219 16.93 -1.07 4.10
C PRO A 219 18.07 -0.11 3.75
N ALA A 220 18.32 0.10 2.47
CA ALA A 220 19.33 1.05 2.00
C ALA A 220 18.93 2.51 2.25
N ALA A 221 17.63 2.78 2.35
CA ALA A 221 17.09 4.09 2.69
C ALA A 221 15.74 3.98 3.39
N LEU A 222 15.47 4.95 4.25
CA LEU A 222 14.17 5.19 4.88
C LEU A 222 13.68 6.57 4.46
N LEU A 223 12.47 6.63 3.92
CA LEU A 223 11.81 7.88 3.56
C LEU A 223 10.52 8.00 4.38
N LEU A 224 10.45 9.03 5.22
CA LEU A 224 9.37 9.21 6.18
C LEU A 224 8.60 10.49 5.83
N GLY A 225 7.40 10.34 5.29
CA GLY A 225 6.47 11.45 5.02
C GLY A 225 5.56 11.67 6.22
N TYR A 226 5.65 12.86 6.87
CA TYR A 226 4.83 13.25 8.03
C TYR A 226 4.53 12.11 9.01
N PRO A 227 5.55 11.38 9.49
CA PRO A 227 5.36 10.23 10.37
C PRO A 227 4.78 10.68 11.71
N ILE A 228 3.97 9.83 12.33
CA ILE A 228 3.54 10.05 13.72
C ILE A 228 4.68 9.58 14.63
N ASN A 229 5.48 10.52 15.13
CA ASN A 229 6.63 10.21 15.97
C ASN A 229 6.33 10.24 17.47
N ASP A 230 5.32 10.98 17.89
CA ASP A 230 4.91 11.08 19.28
C ASP A 230 3.37 11.08 19.42
N PHE A 231 2.86 9.97 19.96
CA PHE A 231 1.43 9.83 20.22
C PHE A 231 0.94 10.67 21.40
N TYR A 232 1.81 11.11 22.31
CA TYR A 232 1.45 11.95 23.44
C TYR A 232 1.19 13.39 22.98
N GLU A 233 1.98 13.90 22.04
CA GLU A 233 1.78 15.24 21.48
C GLU A 233 0.56 15.33 20.55
N VAL A 234 0.27 14.25 19.82
CA VAL A 234 -0.88 14.18 18.89
C VAL A 234 -2.21 13.99 19.62
N LYS A 235 -2.18 13.44 20.84
CA LYS A 235 -3.36 13.15 21.64
C LYS A 235 -4.34 14.33 21.81
N PRO A 236 -3.91 15.59 22.02
CA PRO A 236 -4.84 16.73 22.14
C PRO A 236 -5.58 17.05 20.85
N LEU A 237 -4.98 16.81 19.69
CA LEU A 237 -5.55 17.13 18.38
C LEU A 237 -6.63 16.12 17.95
N TYR A 238 -6.52 14.88 18.42
CA TYR A 238 -7.42 13.79 18.03
C TYR A 238 -8.48 13.43 19.08
N HIS A 239 -8.46 14.08 20.24
CA HIS A 239 -9.34 13.74 21.37
C HIS A 239 -10.85 13.88 21.07
N ILE A 240 -11.24 14.66 20.07
CA ILE A 240 -12.64 14.96 19.78
C ILE A 240 -13.24 14.00 18.72
N ALA A 241 -12.44 13.41 17.85
CA ALA A 241 -12.94 12.66 16.69
C ALA A 241 -12.55 11.16 16.67
N ILE A 242 -11.62 10.72 17.51
CA ILE A 242 -10.92 9.44 17.26
C ILE A 242 -10.77 8.59 18.53
N ASP A 243 -11.62 8.76 19.52
CA ASP A 243 -11.56 7.96 20.75
C ASP A 243 -11.57 6.44 20.49
N PRO A 244 -12.39 5.88 19.58
CA PRO A 244 -12.31 4.47 19.20
C PRO A 244 -11.04 4.09 18.44
N LEU A 245 -10.48 5.00 17.61
CA LEU A 245 -9.23 4.78 16.87
C LEU A 245 -8.02 4.82 17.80
N MET A 246 -8.01 5.73 18.76
CA MET A 246 -6.92 5.87 19.73
C MET A 246 -6.86 4.70 20.72
N ILE A 247 -8.00 4.08 21.02
CA ILE A 247 -8.04 2.85 21.82
C ILE A 247 -7.31 1.72 21.06
N SER A 248 -7.55 1.56 19.77
CA SER A 248 -6.84 0.57 18.96
C SER A 248 -5.34 0.86 18.92
N TRP A 249 -4.92 2.11 18.77
CA TRP A 249 -3.50 2.50 18.77
C TRP A 249 -2.78 2.27 20.11
N ARG A 250 -3.47 2.33 21.24
CA ARG A 250 -2.91 1.97 22.54
C ARG A 250 -2.54 0.50 22.64
N TYR A 251 -3.25 -0.38 21.96
CA TYR A 251 -2.96 -1.82 21.92
C TYR A 251 -1.78 -2.19 21.01
N TYR A 252 -1.36 -1.27 20.12
CA TYR A 252 -0.21 -1.52 19.24
C TYR A 252 1.13 -1.47 19.96
N TRP A 253 1.24 -0.73 21.08
CA TRP A 253 2.53 -0.29 21.61
C TRP A 253 2.72 -0.56 23.10
N THR A 254 1.86 -1.32 23.75
CA THR A 254 2.03 -1.84 25.11
C THR A 254 2.51 -3.28 25.11
#